data_f80b9605671b3b1b7e2041897450fe07
#
_entry.id   f80b9605671b3b1b7e2041897450fe07
#
_cell.length_a   1.000
_cell.length_b   1.000
_cell.length_c   1.000
_cell.angle_alpha   90.00
_cell.angle_beta   90.00
_cell.angle_gamma   90.00
#
_symmetry.space_group_name_H-M   'P 1'
#
loop_
_entity.id
_entity.type
_entity.pdbx_description
1 polymer ?
#
loop_
_entity_poly.entity_id
_entity_poly.type
_entity_poly.pdbx_seq_one_letter_code
_entity_poly.pdbx_strand_id
1 'polypeptide(L)'
;KSKYIKPYINYNMYGTKTGRMTTRKGYFPILTLDGEYRSILKPKNNYFVEFDYNAAELRVLLGLSGKTQPQEDIHQWNIDNIYRGIGSRDEAKKRIFAWLYNPKSKDLLSSRHYDRDGIIRKYWNGQVIITPMNRVIQADKHHALNYLIQSTTSDVVLSRAFKIANKLKDKKSFISFTLHDSIVIDFEDSERELIGGMLNIFSDTPFGKFKVNLSAGKSYGEMGRIEWTQ
;
A
#
# COMPACT_ATOMS: atom_id res chain seq x y z
N LYS A 1 -6.01 36.22 0.83
CA LYS A 1 -4.54 35.99 0.81
C LYS A 1 -4.32 34.63 0.21
N SER A 2 -3.78 34.53 -1.03
CA SER A 2 -3.37 33.25 -1.62
C SER A 2 -2.25 32.70 -0.74
N LYS A 3 -2.48 31.53 -0.13
CA LYS A 3 -1.42 30.86 0.62
C LYS A 3 -0.46 30.27 -0.41
N TYR A 4 0.75 30.81 -0.49
CA TYR A 4 1.80 30.23 -1.28
C TYR A 4 2.08 28.80 -0.80
N ILE A 5 1.98 27.81 -1.70
CA ILE A 5 2.35 26.42 -1.47
C ILE A 5 3.71 26.19 -2.12
N LYS A 6 4.65 25.64 -1.36
CA LYS A 6 5.96 25.26 -1.90
C LYS A 6 5.80 24.14 -2.92
N PRO A 7 6.47 24.20 -4.09
CA PRO A 7 6.23 23.27 -5.21
C PRO A 7 6.90 21.91 -5.04
N TYR A 8 7.29 21.53 -3.84
CA TYR A 8 7.90 20.22 -3.56
C TYR A 8 7.25 19.52 -2.38
N ILE A 9 7.31 18.19 -2.40
CA ILE A 9 6.74 17.32 -1.37
C ILE A 9 7.66 17.35 -0.14
N ASN A 10 7.07 17.49 1.04
CA ASN A 10 7.77 17.35 2.32
C ASN A 10 6.96 16.42 3.21
N TYR A 11 7.42 15.19 3.35
CA TYR A 11 6.76 14.21 4.20
C TYR A 11 7.06 14.44 5.67
N ASN A 12 6.02 14.24 6.50
CA ASN A 12 6.15 14.09 7.93
C ASN A 12 6.08 12.62 8.29
N MET A 13 7.22 12.03 8.65
CA MET A 13 7.34 10.61 9.03
C MET A 13 6.62 10.27 10.33
N TYR A 14 6.34 11.27 11.16
CA TYR A 14 5.71 11.13 12.47
C TYR A 14 4.31 11.76 12.52
N GLY A 15 3.69 11.96 11.37
CA GLY A 15 2.40 12.65 11.24
C GLY A 15 1.20 11.84 11.73
N THR A 16 1.34 10.52 11.90
CA THR A 16 0.28 9.62 12.36
C THR A 16 0.80 8.63 13.40
N LYS A 17 -0.11 8.07 14.21
CA LYS A 17 0.21 7.01 15.18
C LYS A 17 0.68 5.72 14.48
N THR A 18 0.19 5.45 13.28
CA THR A 18 0.47 4.23 12.52
C THR A 18 1.75 4.30 11.69
N GLY A 19 2.47 5.43 11.68
CA GLY A 19 3.66 5.60 10.85
C GLY A 19 3.35 5.88 9.37
N ARG A 20 2.08 6.00 8.98
CA ARG A 20 1.74 6.54 7.65
C ARG A 20 2.24 7.96 7.56
N MET A 21 2.97 8.26 6.49
CA MET A 21 3.45 9.61 6.23
C MET A 21 2.28 10.56 5.96
N THR A 22 2.45 11.80 6.36
CA THR A 22 1.59 12.91 5.96
C THR A 22 2.42 13.95 5.23
N THR A 23 1.81 14.87 4.50
CA THR A 23 2.50 16.04 3.94
C THR A 23 2.46 17.20 4.92
N ARG A 24 3.58 17.93 5.07
CA ARG A 24 3.64 19.10 5.93
C ARG A 24 2.84 20.25 5.31
N LYS A 25 2.12 20.99 6.16
CA LYS A 25 1.33 22.16 5.76
C LYS A 25 2.23 23.20 5.05
N GLY A 26 1.72 23.74 3.94
CA GLY A 26 2.45 24.71 3.10
C GLY A 26 3.39 24.08 2.07
N TYR A 27 3.42 22.77 1.95
CA TYR A 27 4.13 22.01 0.93
C TYR A 27 3.15 21.34 -0.02
N PHE A 28 3.65 20.83 -1.15
CA PHE A 28 2.81 20.18 -2.17
C PHE A 28 2.06 18.98 -1.59
N PRO A 29 0.70 18.96 -1.64
CA PRO A 29 -0.13 18.00 -0.91
C PRO A 29 -0.35 16.69 -1.69
N ILE A 30 0.71 16.00 -2.07
CA ILE A 30 0.62 14.80 -2.94
C ILE A 30 -0.34 13.74 -2.43
N LEU A 31 -0.45 13.53 -1.11
CA LEU A 31 -1.29 12.49 -0.52
C LEU A 31 -2.80 12.82 -0.58
N THR A 32 -3.15 14.07 -0.83
CA THR A 32 -4.55 14.55 -0.90
C THR A 32 -4.85 15.26 -2.21
N LEU A 33 -3.99 15.07 -3.22
CA LEU A 33 -4.16 15.69 -4.54
C LEU A 33 -5.32 15.01 -5.27
N ASP A 34 -6.34 15.78 -5.60
CA ASP A 34 -7.49 15.29 -6.35
C ASP A 34 -7.10 14.77 -7.73
N GLY A 35 -7.82 13.76 -8.20
CA GLY A 35 -7.50 13.07 -9.46
C GLY A 35 -7.42 14.01 -10.66
N GLU A 36 -8.27 15.03 -10.72
CA GLU A 36 -8.31 16.03 -11.81
C GLU A 36 -7.01 16.85 -11.92
N TYR A 37 -6.30 17.05 -10.80
CA TYR A 37 -5.03 17.82 -10.78
C TYR A 37 -3.79 16.97 -10.96
N ARG A 38 -3.90 15.65 -11.02
CA ARG A 38 -2.73 14.75 -11.14
C ARG A 38 -1.96 14.94 -12.44
N SER A 39 -2.63 15.39 -13.49
CA SER A 39 -2.02 15.67 -14.80
C SER A 39 -0.97 16.79 -14.80
N ILE A 40 -0.96 17.65 -13.75
CA ILE A 40 0.08 18.69 -13.60
C ILE A 40 1.44 18.10 -13.24
N LEU A 41 1.47 16.90 -12.64
CA LEU A 41 2.70 16.21 -12.31
C LEU A 41 3.27 15.53 -13.55
N LYS A 42 4.43 15.98 -13.97
CA LYS A 42 5.17 15.43 -15.11
C LYS A 42 6.49 14.82 -14.60
N PRO A 43 6.95 13.70 -15.17
CA PRO A 43 8.29 13.19 -14.86
C PRO A 43 9.36 14.12 -15.41
N LYS A 44 10.53 14.11 -14.79
CA LYS A 44 11.74 14.73 -15.31
C LYS A 44 12.34 13.93 -16.44
N ASN A 45 12.29 12.58 -16.30
CA ASN A 45 12.72 11.63 -17.31
C ASN A 45 11.57 11.34 -18.32
N ASN A 46 11.41 10.11 -18.77
CA ASN A 46 10.47 9.79 -19.85
C ASN A 46 9.05 9.49 -19.37
N TYR A 47 8.91 8.79 -18.21
CA TYR A 47 7.64 8.32 -17.68
C TYR A 47 7.61 8.35 -16.16
N PHE A 48 6.38 8.39 -15.61
CA PHE A 48 6.14 7.81 -14.29
C PHE A 48 5.86 6.32 -14.44
N VAL A 49 6.43 5.52 -13.52
CA VAL A 49 6.10 4.11 -13.34
C VAL A 49 5.67 3.91 -11.90
N GLU A 50 4.43 3.44 -11.70
CA GLU A 50 3.86 3.19 -10.39
C GLU A 50 3.84 1.69 -10.09
N PHE A 51 4.31 1.34 -8.91
CA PHE A 51 4.18 0.01 -8.31
C PHE A 51 3.17 0.13 -7.16
N ASP A 52 2.02 -0.48 -7.32
CA ASP A 52 0.89 -0.42 -6.38
C ASP A 52 0.53 -1.83 -5.89
N TYR A 53 0.43 -2.02 -4.57
CA TYR A 53 0.00 -3.31 -4.05
C TYR A 53 -1.49 -3.55 -4.30
N ASN A 54 -1.81 -4.70 -4.83
CA ASN A 54 -3.20 -5.15 -4.89
C ASN A 54 -3.73 -5.41 -3.49
N ALA A 55 -4.44 -4.41 -2.91
CA ALA A 55 -5.03 -4.45 -1.58
C ALA A 55 -4.05 -4.82 -0.44
N ALA A 56 -3.00 -4.03 -0.26
CA ALA A 56 -1.91 -4.24 0.70
C ALA A 56 -2.37 -4.64 2.10
N GLU A 57 -3.37 -3.98 2.65
CA GLU A 57 -3.88 -4.23 4.01
C GLU A 57 -4.46 -5.64 4.18
N LEU A 58 -5.17 -6.15 3.18
CA LEU A 58 -5.70 -7.52 3.21
C LEU A 58 -4.57 -8.56 3.09
N ARG A 59 -3.55 -8.25 2.28
CA ARG A 59 -2.37 -9.11 2.13
C ARG A 59 -1.53 -9.15 3.39
N VAL A 60 -1.37 -8.02 4.06
CA VAL A 60 -0.76 -7.97 5.40
C VAL A 60 -1.58 -8.81 6.39
N LEU A 61 -2.90 -8.70 6.39
CA LEU A 61 -3.77 -9.48 7.26
C LEU A 61 -3.61 -10.99 7.04
N LEU A 62 -3.56 -11.46 5.77
CA LEU A 62 -3.28 -12.85 5.43
C LEU A 62 -1.91 -13.30 5.96
N GLY A 63 -0.88 -12.49 5.76
CA GLY A 63 0.47 -12.79 6.23
C GLY A 63 0.55 -12.86 7.77
N LEU A 64 -0.14 -11.97 8.48
CA LEU A 64 -0.25 -11.99 9.95
C LEU A 64 -0.95 -13.26 10.46
N SER A 65 -1.88 -13.81 9.66
CA SER A 65 -2.55 -15.09 9.93
C SER A 65 -1.71 -16.32 9.53
N GLY A 66 -0.51 -16.12 8.98
CA GLY A 66 0.33 -17.22 8.48
C GLY A 66 -0.19 -17.89 7.21
N LYS A 67 -1.07 -17.24 6.45
CA LYS A 67 -1.68 -17.79 5.23
C LYS A 67 -0.90 -17.43 3.98
N THR A 68 -0.97 -18.31 2.98
CA THR A 68 -0.37 -18.11 1.66
C THR A 68 -1.02 -16.95 0.92
N GLN A 69 -0.20 -16.17 0.22
CA GLN A 69 -0.68 -15.03 -0.59
C GLN A 69 -1.27 -15.50 -1.91
N PRO A 70 -2.51 -15.11 -2.26
CA PRO A 70 -3.03 -15.36 -3.60
C PRO A 70 -2.23 -14.56 -4.65
N GLN A 71 -1.99 -15.16 -5.81
CA GLN A 71 -1.28 -14.50 -6.89
C GLN A 71 -2.20 -13.69 -7.82
N GLU A 72 -3.50 -13.96 -7.76
CA GLU A 72 -4.56 -13.21 -8.44
C GLU A 72 -4.99 -11.96 -7.66
N ASP A 73 -5.95 -11.22 -8.22
CA ASP A 73 -6.63 -10.12 -7.52
C ASP A 73 -7.32 -10.64 -6.25
N ILE A 74 -6.98 -10.07 -5.09
CA ILE A 74 -7.45 -10.59 -3.80
C ILE A 74 -8.97 -10.46 -3.63
N HIS A 75 -9.62 -9.51 -4.30
CA HIS A 75 -11.07 -9.37 -4.22
C HIS A 75 -11.78 -10.43 -5.04
N GLN A 76 -11.23 -10.78 -6.21
CA GLN A 76 -11.70 -11.93 -6.98
C GLN A 76 -11.46 -13.23 -6.22
N TRP A 77 -10.27 -13.38 -5.65
CA TRP A 77 -9.96 -14.54 -4.83
C TRP A 77 -10.92 -14.70 -3.63
N ASN A 78 -11.32 -13.58 -2.99
CA ASN A 78 -12.33 -13.61 -1.92
C ASN A 78 -13.69 -14.09 -2.42
N ILE A 79 -14.12 -13.69 -3.63
CA ILE A 79 -15.36 -14.18 -4.23
C ILE A 79 -15.31 -15.69 -4.36
N ASP A 80 -14.24 -16.20 -4.96
CA ASP A 80 -14.12 -17.60 -5.34
C ASP A 80 -13.91 -18.50 -4.12
N ASN A 81 -13.12 -18.07 -3.14
CA ASN A 81 -12.67 -18.91 -2.02
C ASN A 81 -13.41 -18.65 -0.70
N ILE A 82 -14.00 -17.46 -0.51
CA ILE A 82 -14.66 -17.08 0.74
C ILE A 82 -16.17 -16.89 0.54
N TYR A 83 -16.56 -16.17 -0.51
CA TYR A 83 -17.96 -15.77 -0.73
C TYR A 83 -18.73 -16.71 -1.66
N ARG A 84 -18.18 -17.91 -1.94
CA ARG A 84 -18.84 -19.00 -2.70
C ARG A 84 -19.22 -18.60 -4.13
N GLY A 85 -18.42 -17.79 -4.78
CA GLY A 85 -18.70 -17.31 -6.14
C GLY A 85 -19.79 -16.23 -6.22
N ILE A 86 -20.25 -15.67 -5.09
CA ILE A 86 -21.37 -14.73 -5.06
C ILE A 86 -20.86 -13.28 -4.98
N GLY A 87 -21.41 -12.43 -5.87
CA GLY A 87 -21.15 -10.99 -5.92
C GLY A 87 -20.12 -10.57 -6.95
N SER A 88 -20.08 -9.29 -7.22
CA SER A 88 -19.07 -8.63 -8.06
C SER A 88 -17.80 -8.32 -7.27
N ARG A 89 -16.72 -8.02 -7.99
CA ARG A 89 -15.45 -7.59 -7.40
C ARG A 89 -15.60 -6.37 -6.49
N ASP A 90 -16.41 -5.40 -6.89
CA ASP A 90 -16.64 -4.17 -6.12
C ASP A 90 -17.47 -4.44 -4.86
N GLU A 91 -18.45 -5.34 -4.92
CA GLU A 91 -19.21 -5.77 -3.74
C GLU A 91 -18.32 -6.53 -2.76
N ALA A 92 -17.47 -7.45 -3.26
CA ALA A 92 -16.50 -8.15 -2.42
C ALA A 92 -15.52 -7.18 -1.75
N LYS A 93 -15.04 -6.16 -2.47
CA LYS A 93 -14.20 -5.10 -1.93
C LYS A 93 -14.92 -4.33 -0.82
N LYS A 94 -16.12 -3.84 -1.07
CA LYS A 94 -16.92 -3.12 -0.05
C LYS A 94 -17.17 -3.98 1.19
N ARG A 95 -17.56 -5.24 0.98
CA ARG A 95 -17.86 -6.21 2.03
C ARG A 95 -16.66 -6.46 2.95
N ILE A 96 -15.49 -6.79 2.36
CA ILE A 96 -14.31 -7.11 3.17
C ILE A 96 -13.78 -5.90 3.93
N PHE A 97 -13.79 -4.70 3.33
CA PHE A 97 -13.36 -3.49 4.04
C PHE A 97 -14.36 -3.04 5.10
N ALA A 98 -15.67 -3.19 4.87
CA ALA A 98 -16.68 -2.97 5.90
C ALA A 98 -16.46 -3.92 7.11
N TRP A 99 -16.12 -5.20 6.86
CA TRP A 99 -15.78 -6.14 7.91
C TRP A 99 -14.46 -5.76 8.60
N LEU A 100 -13.44 -5.40 7.85
CA LEU A 100 -12.11 -5.08 8.38
C LEU A 100 -12.12 -3.90 9.35
N TYR A 101 -12.84 -2.83 8.97
CA TYR A 101 -12.85 -1.56 9.71
C TYR A 101 -13.99 -1.45 10.72
N ASN A 102 -14.99 -2.32 10.69
CA ASN A 102 -16.06 -2.35 11.66
C ASN A 102 -15.92 -3.55 12.59
N PRO A 103 -15.45 -3.36 13.85
CA PRO A 103 -15.34 -4.45 14.83
C PRO A 103 -16.66 -5.16 15.14
N LYS A 104 -17.80 -4.49 14.90
CA LYS A 104 -19.14 -5.05 15.12
C LYS A 104 -19.67 -5.85 13.93
N SER A 105 -18.93 -5.90 12.81
CA SER A 105 -19.34 -6.66 11.63
C SER A 105 -19.44 -8.16 11.96
N LYS A 106 -20.57 -8.74 11.58
CA LYS A 106 -20.90 -10.17 11.78
C LYS A 106 -20.66 -11.02 10.53
N ASP A 107 -19.78 -10.59 9.60
CA ASP A 107 -19.43 -11.39 8.44
C ASP A 107 -18.63 -12.65 8.87
N LEU A 108 -19.35 -13.74 9.08
CA LEU A 108 -18.78 -15.01 9.56
C LEU A 108 -17.79 -15.61 8.55
N LEU A 109 -18.02 -15.43 7.24
CA LEU A 109 -17.14 -15.97 6.21
C LEU A 109 -15.76 -15.29 6.24
N SER A 110 -15.76 -13.96 6.26
CA SER A 110 -14.52 -13.19 6.43
C SER A 110 -13.84 -13.48 7.77
N SER A 111 -14.60 -13.56 8.87
CA SER A 111 -14.06 -13.83 10.21
C SER A 111 -13.37 -15.18 10.32
N ARG A 112 -13.96 -16.23 9.73
CA ARG A 112 -13.37 -17.59 9.72
C ARG A 112 -12.10 -17.66 8.90
N HIS A 113 -12.07 -16.90 7.78
CA HIS A 113 -10.94 -16.96 6.89
C HIS A 113 -9.76 -16.09 7.38
N TYR A 114 -10.02 -14.87 7.80
CA TYR A 114 -8.97 -13.89 8.14
C TYR A 114 -8.53 -13.89 9.61
N ASP A 115 -9.19 -14.65 10.49
CA ASP A 115 -8.87 -14.80 11.92
C ASP A 115 -8.53 -13.50 12.66
N ARG A 116 -9.39 -12.50 12.48
CA ARG A 116 -9.22 -11.17 13.10
C ARG A 116 -8.93 -11.22 14.60
N ASP A 117 -9.66 -12.07 15.32
CA ASP A 117 -9.56 -12.14 16.77
C ASP A 117 -8.26 -12.82 17.23
N GLY A 118 -7.78 -13.82 16.49
CA GLY A 118 -6.49 -14.46 16.72
C GLY A 118 -5.33 -13.49 16.53
N ILE A 119 -5.40 -12.69 15.46
CA ILE A 119 -4.41 -11.64 15.19
C ILE A 119 -4.39 -10.60 16.32
N ILE A 120 -5.56 -10.11 16.74
CA ILE A 120 -5.65 -9.13 17.84
C ILE A 120 -5.01 -9.72 19.11
N ARG A 121 -5.36 -10.95 19.49
CA ARG A 121 -4.78 -11.59 20.67
C ARG A 121 -3.26 -11.74 20.61
N LYS A 122 -2.71 -11.94 19.42
CA LYS A 122 -1.27 -12.13 19.22
C LYS A 122 -0.48 -10.81 19.33
N TYR A 123 -1.02 -9.71 18.84
CA TYR A 123 -0.27 -8.46 18.69
C TYR A 123 -0.69 -7.33 19.63
N TRP A 124 -1.79 -7.47 20.38
CA TRP A 124 -2.32 -6.46 21.29
C TRP A 124 -2.47 -7.01 22.71
N ASN A 125 -1.88 -6.33 23.69
CA ASN A 125 -1.90 -6.74 25.10
C ASN A 125 -3.00 -6.06 25.95
N GLY A 126 -3.93 -5.34 25.34
CA GLY A 126 -4.97 -4.57 26.02
C GLY A 126 -4.70 -3.07 26.06
N GLN A 127 -3.46 -2.62 25.86
CA GLN A 127 -3.05 -1.21 25.90
C GLN A 127 -2.22 -0.81 24.68
N VAL A 128 -1.31 -1.67 24.26
CA VAL A 128 -0.40 -1.41 23.13
C VAL A 128 -0.39 -2.56 22.13
N ILE A 129 -0.14 -2.20 20.89
CA ILE A 129 0.18 -3.11 19.79
C ILE A 129 1.71 -3.15 19.66
N ILE A 130 2.26 -4.34 19.47
CA ILE A 130 3.64 -4.50 19.00
C ILE A 130 3.56 -5.11 17.60
N THR A 131 3.92 -4.32 16.57
CA THR A 131 3.86 -4.79 15.18
C THR A 131 5.00 -5.76 14.88
N PRO A 132 4.91 -6.58 13.80
CA PRO A 132 6.02 -7.42 13.36
C PRO A 132 7.30 -6.64 13.01
N MET A 133 7.19 -5.33 12.77
CA MET A 133 8.32 -4.42 12.53
C MET A 133 8.78 -3.70 13.80
N ASN A 134 8.42 -4.23 15.00
CA ASN A 134 8.81 -3.72 16.32
C ASN A 134 8.32 -2.29 16.63
N ARG A 135 7.29 -1.82 15.93
CA ARG A 135 6.66 -0.55 16.29
C ARG A 135 5.69 -0.75 17.44
N VAL A 136 5.78 0.09 18.47
CA VAL A 136 4.89 0.09 19.63
C VAL A 136 3.86 1.22 19.48
N ILE A 137 2.56 0.88 19.52
CA ILE A 137 1.48 1.83 19.29
C ILE A 137 0.42 1.68 20.38
N GLN A 138 0.10 2.75 21.08
CA GLN A 138 -1.03 2.78 22.01
C GLN A 138 -2.35 2.66 21.24
N ALA A 139 -3.17 1.68 21.58
CA ALA A 139 -4.46 1.44 20.95
C ALA A 139 -5.45 0.80 21.93
N ASP A 140 -6.69 1.24 21.85
CA ASP A 140 -7.81 0.54 22.43
C ASP A 140 -8.26 -0.63 21.56
N LYS A 141 -9.18 -1.44 22.06
CA LYS A 141 -9.72 -2.62 21.34
C LYS A 141 -10.34 -2.27 19.98
N HIS A 142 -10.93 -1.08 19.86
CA HIS A 142 -11.61 -0.66 18.63
C HIS A 142 -10.61 -0.36 17.52
N HIS A 143 -9.46 0.22 17.85
CA HIS A 143 -8.43 0.66 16.91
C HIS A 143 -7.31 -0.36 16.70
N ALA A 144 -7.19 -1.37 17.58
CA ALA A 144 -6.05 -2.28 17.62
C ALA A 144 -5.74 -2.92 16.26
N LEU A 145 -6.73 -3.56 15.62
CA LEU A 145 -6.51 -4.21 14.32
C LEU A 145 -6.15 -3.19 13.23
N ASN A 146 -6.88 -2.09 13.17
CA ASN A 146 -6.66 -1.07 12.15
C ASN A 146 -5.25 -0.47 12.25
N TYR A 147 -4.82 -0.10 13.47
CA TYR A 147 -3.47 0.44 13.67
C TYR A 147 -2.38 -0.60 13.36
N LEU A 148 -2.59 -1.86 13.75
CA LEU A 148 -1.67 -2.95 13.41
C LEU A 148 -1.48 -3.09 11.91
N ILE A 149 -2.58 -3.19 11.16
CA ILE A 149 -2.54 -3.41 9.70
C ILE A 149 -1.97 -2.20 8.98
N GLN A 150 -2.47 -1.00 9.28
CA GLN A 150 -1.99 0.23 8.65
C GLN A 150 -0.50 0.48 8.91
N SER A 151 -0.05 0.26 10.14
CA SER A 151 1.35 0.44 10.49
C SER A 151 2.24 -0.57 9.79
N THR A 152 1.86 -1.84 9.82
CA THR A 152 2.61 -2.90 9.15
C THR A 152 2.68 -2.68 7.64
N THR A 153 1.57 -2.27 7.02
CA THR A 153 1.54 -1.92 5.59
C THR A 153 2.49 -0.76 5.27
N SER A 154 2.45 0.31 6.06
CA SER A 154 3.34 1.45 5.88
C SER A 154 4.81 1.07 5.97
N ASP A 155 5.16 0.26 6.97
CA ASP A 155 6.55 -0.19 7.18
C ASP A 155 7.02 -1.13 6.05
N VAL A 156 6.13 -1.98 5.51
CA VAL A 156 6.43 -2.81 4.33
C VAL A 156 6.73 -1.91 3.13
N VAL A 157 5.84 -0.96 2.79
CA VAL A 157 6.03 -0.06 1.65
C VAL A 157 7.34 0.71 1.76
N LEU A 158 7.61 1.33 2.91
CA LEU A 158 8.83 2.12 3.12
C LEU A 158 10.10 1.26 3.07
N SER A 159 10.07 0.05 3.64
CA SER A 159 11.17 -0.90 3.56
C SER A 159 11.48 -1.30 2.11
N ARG A 160 10.45 -1.54 1.27
CA ARG A 160 10.63 -1.88 -0.14
C ARG A 160 11.06 -0.66 -0.96
N ALA A 161 10.49 0.52 -0.70
CA ALA A 161 10.92 1.77 -1.29
C ALA A 161 12.42 2.04 -1.05
N PHE A 162 12.90 1.81 0.18
CA PHE A 162 14.32 1.96 0.52
C PHE A 162 15.21 0.99 -0.28
N LYS A 163 14.81 -0.28 -0.42
CA LYS A 163 15.55 -1.26 -1.23
C LYS A 163 15.60 -0.87 -2.71
N ILE A 164 14.49 -0.34 -3.25
CA ILE A 164 14.42 0.14 -4.63
C ILE A 164 15.28 1.39 -4.80
N ALA A 165 15.23 2.35 -3.84
CA ALA A 165 16.10 3.52 -3.88
C ALA A 165 17.59 3.15 -3.92
N ASN A 166 18.00 2.13 -3.15
CA ASN A 166 19.38 1.61 -3.21
C ASN A 166 19.71 0.96 -4.55
N LYS A 167 18.76 0.26 -5.18
CA LYS A 167 18.95 -0.32 -6.52
C LYS A 167 19.06 0.76 -7.59
N LEU A 168 18.39 1.88 -7.41
CA LEU A 168 18.43 3.04 -8.32
C LEU A 168 19.58 4.01 -8.02
N LYS A 169 20.42 3.71 -7.03
CA LYS A 169 21.61 4.52 -6.77
C LYS A 169 22.48 4.55 -8.05
N ASP A 170 22.93 5.75 -8.39
CA ASP A 170 23.74 6.01 -9.59
C ASP A 170 23.01 5.74 -10.93
N LYS A 171 21.67 5.65 -10.90
CA LYS A 171 20.79 5.57 -12.07
C LYS A 171 20.15 6.93 -12.36
N LYS A 172 19.60 7.09 -13.57
CA LYS A 172 18.81 8.28 -13.93
C LYS A 172 17.39 8.21 -13.34
N SER A 173 16.84 7.00 -13.26
CA SER A 173 15.55 6.74 -12.62
C SER A 173 15.66 6.91 -11.11
N PHE A 174 14.61 7.45 -10.47
CA PHE A 174 14.55 7.66 -9.02
C PHE A 174 13.12 7.59 -8.51
N ILE A 175 12.94 7.34 -7.20
CA ILE A 175 11.63 7.41 -6.59
C ILE A 175 11.21 8.87 -6.50
N SER A 176 10.14 9.22 -7.22
CA SER A 176 9.60 10.58 -7.24
C SER A 176 8.78 10.87 -5.98
N PHE A 177 7.88 9.97 -5.63
CA PHE A 177 7.07 10.06 -4.41
C PHE A 177 6.47 8.69 -4.03
N THR A 178 5.93 8.62 -2.83
CA THR A 178 5.20 7.46 -2.31
C THR A 178 3.77 7.89 -1.95
N LEU A 179 2.82 6.97 -2.14
CA LEU A 179 1.40 7.17 -1.82
C LEU A 179 0.90 5.93 -1.10
N HIS A 180 0.49 6.08 0.14
CA HIS A 180 -0.09 5.00 0.94
C HIS A 180 0.58 3.63 0.77
N ASP A 181 0.16 2.85 -0.20
CA ASP A 181 0.59 1.49 -0.53
C ASP A 181 1.27 1.38 -1.91
N SER A 182 1.62 2.51 -2.53
CA SER A 182 2.34 2.57 -3.79
C SER A 182 3.61 3.43 -3.74
N ILE A 183 4.48 3.21 -4.71
CA ILE A 183 5.63 4.06 -5.02
C ILE A 183 5.57 4.47 -6.48
N VAL A 184 5.92 5.73 -6.76
CA VAL A 184 5.99 6.26 -8.11
C VAL A 184 7.43 6.64 -8.43
N ILE A 185 7.94 6.07 -9.51
CA ILE A 185 9.30 6.25 -10.01
C ILE A 185 9.26 7.18 -11.20
N ASP A 186 10.10 8.20 -11.19
CA ASP A 186 10.46 9.00 -12.35
C ASP A 186 11.48 8.20 -13.15
N PHE A 187 11.05 7.67 -14.32
CA PHE A 187 11.71 6.55 -14.98
C PHE A 187 12.34 6.96 -16.31
N GLU A 188 13.60 6.58 -16.49
CA GLU A 188 14.38 6.74 -17.71
C GLU A 188 14.20 5.52 -18.62
N ASP A 189 13.81 5.72 -19.86
CA ASP A 189 13.47 4.65 -20.81
C ASP A 189 14.63 3.68 -21.11
N SER A 190 15.85 4.20 -21.10
CA SER A 190 17.06 3.37 -21.32
C SER A 190 17.36 2.39 -20.18
N GLU A 191 16.61 2.43 -19.08
CA GLU A 191 16.78 1.59 -17.88
C GLU A 191 15.65 0.57 -17.70
N ARG A 192 14.93 0.20 -18.77
CA ARG A 192 13.76 -0.72 -18.73
C ARG A 192 14.06 -2.08 -18.12
N GLU A 193 15.27 -2.56 -18.25
CA GLU A 193 15.70 -3.83 -17.66
C GLU A 193 15.63 -3.86 -16.13
N LEU A 194 15.58 -2.67 -15.49
CA LEU A 194 15.48 -2.57 -14.04
C LEU A 194 14.08 -2.87 -13.51
N ILE A 195 13.02 -2.76 -14.34
CA ILE A 195 11.62 -2.92 -13.92
C ILE A 195 11.39 -4.28 -13.27
N GLY A 196 11.82 -5.37 -13.91
CA GLY A 196 11.66 -6.72 -13.37
C GLY A 196 12.32 -6.90 -11.99
N GLY A 197 13.53 -6.37 -11.85
CA GLY A 197 14.24 -6.39 -10.56
C GLY A 197 13.57 -5.56 -9.48
N MET A 198 13.00 -4.39 -9.81
CA MET A 198 12.24 -3.56 -8.88
C MET A 198 10.91 -4.21 -8.51
N LEU A 199 10.21 -4.83 -9.48
CA LEU A 199 8.99 -5.58 -9.24
C LEU A 199 9.21 -6.73 -8.26
N ASN A 200 10.30 -7.48 -8.43
CA ASN A 200 10.68 -8.55 -7.51
C ASN A 200 10.95 -8.00 -6.08
N ILE A 201 11.71 -6.90 -5.97
CA ILE A 201 11.97 -6.26 -4.67
C ILE A 201 10.67 -5.79 -4.02
N PHE A 202 9.76 -5.16 -4.77
CA PHE A 202 8.52 -4.62 -4.22
C PHE A 202 7.56 -5.72 -3.82
N SER A 203 7.40 -6.77 -4.64
CA SER A 203 6.50 -7.89 -4.37
C SER A 203 6.96 -8.80 -3.24
N ASP A 204 8.27 -8.99 -3.04
CA ASP A 204 8.84 -9.88 -2.01
C ASP A 204 8.78 -9.20 -0.63
N THR A 205 7.85 -9.63 0.23
CA THR A 205 7.60 -9.05 1.55
C THR A 205 7.83 -10.06 2.66
N PRO A 206 8.00 -9.62 3.94
CA PRO A 206 8.06 -10.54 5.08
C PRO A 206 6.79 -11.40 5.28
N PHE A 207 5.72 -11.05 4.58
CA PHE A 207 4.41 -11.71 4.67
C PHE A 207 4.08 -12.54 3.40
N GLY A 208 5.10 -12.87 2.62
CA GLY A 208 4.97 -13.56 1.34
C GLY A 208 4.98 -12.62 0.15
N LYS A 209 4.87 -13.19 -1.04
CA LYS A 209 4.94 -12.44 -2.31
C LYS A 209 3.60 -11.76 -2.59
N PHE A 210 3.56 -10.44 -2.49
CA PHE A 210 2.36 -9.64 -2.76
C PHE A 210 2.20 -9.41 -4.26
N LYS A 211 0.94 -9.45 -4.73
CA LYS A 211 0.63 -9.02 -6.10
C LYS A 211 0.82 -7.50 -6.20
N VAL A 212 1.54 -7.09 -7.24
CA VAL A 212 1.78 -5.70 -7.59
C VAL A 212 1.09 -5.38 -8.91
N ASN A 213 0.37 -4.28 -8.96
CA ASN A 213 -0.12 -3.67 -10.19
C ASN A 213 0.94 -2.69 -10.69
N LEU A 214 1.19 -2.70 -11.98
CA LEU A 214 2.07 -1.73 -12.64
C LEU A 214 1.26 -0.80 -13.51
N SER A 215 1.56 0.49 -13.45
CA SER A 215 1.05 1.48 -14.38
C SER A 215 2.17 2.41 -14.82
N ALA A 216 2.05 2.96 -16.03
CA ALA A 216 3.00 3.94 -16.52
C ALA A 216 2.25 5.06 -17.27
N GLY A 217 2.84 6.26 -17.30
CA GLY A 217 2.27 7.41 -17.99
C GLY A 217 3.24 8.57 -18.12
N LYS A 218 2.94 9.48 -19.07
CA LYS A 218 3.70 10.73 -19.27
C LYS A 218 3.29 11.83 -18.31
N SER A 219 2.27 11.60 -17.52
CA SER A 219 1.85 12.40 -16.38
C SER A 219 1.21 11.50 -15.33
N TYR A 220 1.12 11.95 -14.09
CA TYR A 220 0.46 11.16 -13.03
C TYR A 220 -1.08 11.09 -13.21
N GLY A 221 -1.66 11.97 -14.02
CA GLY A 221 -3.08 11.91 -14.39
C GLY A 221 -3.40 10.97 -15.55
N GLU A 222 -2.37 10.50 -16.28
CA GLU A 222 -2.50 9.68 -17.49
C GLU A 222 -1.82 8.31 -17.32
N MET A 223 -1.93 7.73 -16.12
CA MET A 223 -1.34 6.43 -15.82
C MET A 223 -2.18 5.31 -16.43
N GLY A 224 -1.62 4.55 -17.36
CA GLY A 224 -2.21 3.33 -17.93
C GLY A 224 -1.62 2.07 -17.30
N ARG A 225 -2.46 1.06 -17.06
CA ARG A 225 -1.99 -0.24 -16.57
C ARG A 225 -1.09 -0.90 -17.62
N ILE A 226 0.02 -1.46 -17.18
CA ILE A 226 0.92 -2.24 -18.01
C ILE A 226 1.00 -3.68 -17.49
N GLU A 227 1.04 -4.64 -18.41
CA GLU A 227 1.34 -6.02 -18.07
C GLU A 227 2.84 -6.24 -18.24
N TRP A 228 3.49 -6.73 -17.19
CA TRP A 228 4.88 -7.09 -17.22
C TRP A 228 4.99 -8.60 -17.35
N THR A 229 5.31 -9.07 -18.55
CA THR A 229 5.71 -10.47 -18.81
C THR A 229 7.22 -10.56 -18.66
N GLN A 230 7.68 -11.46 -17.78
CA GLN A 230 9.11 -11.77 -17.61
C GLN A 230 9.65 -12.50 -18.81
#